data_71179b402ce589dd6ecf0947305dca68
#
_entry.id   71179b402ce589dd6ecf0947305dca68
#
_cell.length_a   1.000
_cell.length_b   1.000
_cell.length_c   1.000
_cell.angle_alpha   90.00
_cell.angle_beta   90.00
_cell.angle_gamma   90.00
#
_symmetry.space_group_name_H-M   'P 1'
#
loop_
_entity.id
_entity.type
_entity.pdbx_description
1 polymer ?
#
loop_
_entity_poly.entity_id
_entity_poly.type
_entity_poly.pdbx_seq_one_letter_code
_entity_poly.pdbx_strand_id
1 'polypeptide(L)'
;MTKYPYILFVLLLVSFSSCQTVEQLSIDYMLPAEISFPNELKRVAIVNNVSATPDNTLPPKENKIKDKNELSRAVSYHDGQPVLTTEALAKAIAEQNYFNEVVICDSALRARDFRPRESTLSQEEVRTLTQTLGVDFIISLENLQMKSTRVFSYIPEWNTYYGTLDTKIYPTVKIYLPGRKSPMVTINSNDSIFWEEYGNTEAFVRSRLPDDKQMIRESSEFAGSIPVSKILPYWKTAYRYYFISGSVAMRDAAVYVKENEWDKASKLWEQAFEATKNDKKKMRAAFNLALYHEMKDSVEEAEKWAIKAQEFARKIDKIDSL
;
A
#
# COMPACT_ATOMS: atom_id res chain seq x y z
N MET A 1 42.03 45.64 -7.90
CA MET A 1 41.78 44.59 -6.92
C MET A 1 40.49 43.88 -7.32
N THR A 2 40.69 42.80 -7.95
CA THR A 2 40.04 41.52 -8.08
C THR A 2 38.52 41.47 -8.30
N LYS A 3 38.12 41.46 -9.58
CA LYS A 3 36.77 41.13 -10.07
C LYS A 3 36.56 39.59 -10.30
N TYR A 4 37.43 38.74 -9.74
CA TYR A 4 37.46 37.30 -10.01
C TYR A 4 36.65 36.40 -9.08
N PRO A 5 36.18 36.80 -7.87
CA PRO A 5 35.41 35.87 -7.00
C PRO A 5 34.04 35.49 -7.56
N TYR A 6 33.41 36.37 -8.35
CA TYR A 6 32.08 36.07 -8.94
C TYR A 6 32.17 35.08 -10.09
N ILE A 7 33.24 35.07 -10.86
CA ILE A 7 33.47 34.12 -11.95
C ILE A 7 33.70 32.72 -11.38
N LEU A 8 34.45 32.60 -10.28
CA LEU A 8 34.69 31.34 -9.59
C LEU A 8 33.39 30.77 -8.97
N PHE A 9 32.54 31.63 -8.44
CA PHE A 9 31.25 31.25 -7.87
C PHE A 9 30.26 30.79 -8.92
N VAL A 10 30.23 31.45 -10.10
CA VAL A 10 29.39 31.02 -11.23
C VAL A 10 29.91 29.72 -11.84
N LEU A 11 31.21 29.50 -11.91
CA LEU A 11 31.80 28.23 -12.37
C LEU A 11 31.50 27.07 -11.39
N LEU A 12 31.46 27.33 -10.08
CA LEU A 12 31.10 26.36 -9.06
C LEU A 12 29.62 25.96 -9.13
N LEU A 13 28.73 26.90 -9.46
CA LEU A 13 27.28 26.61 -9.63
C LEU A 13 26.97 25.78 -10.87
N VAL A 14 27.77 25.89 -11.93
CA VAL A 14 27.58 25.09 -13.16
C VAL A 14 28.09 23.66 -13.01
N SER A 15 28.99 23.39 -12.05
CA SER A 15 29.51 22.02 -11.81
C SER A 15 28.57 21.10 -11.05
N PHE A 16 27.44 21.57 -10.54
CA PHE A 16 26.41 20.77 -9.87
C PHE A 16 25.28 20.29 -10.81
N SER A 17 25.36 20.51 -12.13
CA SER A 17 24.47 19.85 -13.06
C SER A 17 24.84 18.35 -13.12
N SER A 18 24.40 17.58 -12.13
CA SER A 18 24.46 16.13 -12.12
C SER A 18 23.76 15.64 -13.38
N CYS A 19 24.52 15.05 -14.31
CA CYS A 19 23.94 14.42 -15.48
C CYS A 19 23.09 13.23 -15.00
N GLN A 20 21.80 13.45 -14.83
CA GLN A 20 20.85 12.40 -14.49
C GLN A 20 20.92 11.34 -15.60
N THR A 21 21.31 10.12 -15.25
CA THR A 21 21.49 9.04 -16.24
C THR A 21 20.28 8.12 -16.34
N VAL A 22 19.36 8.22 -15.38
CA VAL A 22 18.13 7.44 -15.25
C VAL A 22 16.97 8.36 -14.90
N GLU A 23 15.80 8.04 -15.40
CA GLU A 23 14.51 8.60 -14.96
C GLU A 23 13.64 7.51 -14.37
N GLN A 24 12.77 7.91 -13.45
CA GLN A 24 11.78 7.03 -12.82
C GLN A 24 10.46 7.11 -13.57
N LEU A 25 9.81 5.96 -13.72
CA LEU A 25 8.49 5.79 -14.30
C LEU A 25 7.59 5.08 -13.29
N SER A 26 6.35 5.50 -13.17
CA SER A 26 5.31 4.77 -12.45
C SER A 26 4.45 4.00 -13.44
N ILE A 27 4.20 2.73 -13.14
CA ILE A 27 3.36 1.84 -13.94
C ILE A 27 2.24 1.33 -13.04
N ASP A 28 1.01 1.63 -13.40
CA ASP A 28 -0.15 1.11 -12.70
C ASP A 28 -0.60 -0.19 -13.37
N TYR A 29 -0.74 -1.23 -12.56
CA TYR A 29 -1.23 -2.53 -13.00
C TYR A 29 -2.26 -3.07 -12.02
N MET A 30 -3.20 -3.86 -12.54
CA MET A 30 -4.26 -4.44 -11.74
C MET A 30 -3.84 -5.81 -11.22
N LEU A 31 -3.87 -5.99 -9.90
CA LEU A 31 -3.72 -7.29 -9.26
C LEU A 31 -5.08 -7.94 -9.08
N PRO A 32 -5.19 -9.26 -9.33
CA PRO A 32 -6.42 -9.99 -9.08
C PRO A 32 -6.69 -10.06 -7.57
N ALA A 33 -7.97 -10.16 -7.20
CA ALA A 33 -8.37 -10.46 -5.84
C ALA A 33 -7.97 -11.89 -5.43
N GLU A 34 -7.87 -12.12 -4.12
CA GLU A 34 -7.71 -13.48 -3.58
C GLU A 34 -9.01 -14.31 -3.72
N ILE A 35 -10.16 -13.64 -3.91
CA ILE A 35 -11.48 -14.22 -4.00
C ILE A 35 -12.07 -13.98 -5.38
N SER A 36 -12.61 -15.05 -5.99
CA SER A 36 -13.36 -14.93 -7.24
C SER A 36 -14.86 -15.06 -6.95
N PHE A 37 -15.63 -14.10 -7.43
CA PHE A 37 -17.08 -14.12 -7.35
C PHE A 37 -17.67 -14.58 -8.68
N PRO A 38 -18.64 -15.52 -8.67
CA PRO A 38 -19.45 -15.82 -9.85
C PRO A 38 -20.14 -14.56 -10.40
N ASN A 39 -20.29 -14.50 -11.72
CA ASN A 39 -20.87 -13.34 -12.41
C ASN A 39 -22.33 -13.03 -12.02
N GLU A 40 -22.99 -13.96 -11.40
CA GLU A 40 -24.38 -13.86 -10.92
C GLU A 40 -24.47 -13.04 -9.62
N LEU A 41 -23.39 -12.94 -8.85
CA LEU A 41 -23.35 -12.18 -7.60
C LEU A 41 -23.04 -10.71 -7.88
N LYS A 42 -24.11 -9.91 -8.05
CA LYS A 42 -24.02 -8.49 -8.44
C LYS A 42 -24.36 -7.51 -7.34
N ARG A 43 -25.13 -7.95 -6.34
CA ARG A 43 -25.66 -7.10 -5.28
C ARG A 43 -25.17 -7.60 -3.94
N VAL A 44 -24.51 -6.77 -3.16
CA VAL A 44 -23.88 -7.12 -1.89
C VAL A 44 -24.40 -6.26 -0.76
N ALA A 45 -24.64 -6.85 0.41
CA ALA A 45 -24.87 -6.11 1.65
C ALA A 45 -23.63 -6.13 2.53
N ILE A 46 -23.30 -4.98 3.10
CA ILE A 46 -22.30 -4.85 4.15
C ILE A 46 -23.04 -4.77 5.48
N VAL A 47 -22.71 -5.66 6.41
CA VAL A 47 -23.38 -5.73 7.71
C VAL A 47 -22.40 -5.68 8.87
N ASN A 48 -22.85 -5.07 9.97
CA ASN A 48 -22.15 -5.06 11.24
C ASN A 48 -22.66 -6.22 12.11
N ASN A 49 -21.84 -7.27 12.24
CA ASN A 49 -22.11 -8.44 13.09
C ASN A 49 -21.18 -8.52 14.31
N VAL A 50 -20.47 -7.43 14.60
CA VAL A 50 -19.58 -7.36 15.77
C VAL A 50 -20.42 -7.44 17.04
N SER A 51 -20.02 -8.31 17.97
CA SER A 51 -20.65 -8.41 19.29
C SER A 51 -20.48 -7.13 20.08
N ALA A 52 -21.50 -6.72 20.83
CA ALA A 52 -21.40 -5.60 21.78
C ALA A 52 -20.36 -5.86 22.89
N THR A 53 -20.09 -7.12 23.17
CA THR A 53 -19.03 -7.55 24.08
C THR A 53 -18.12 -8.51 23.32
N PRO A 54 -17.16 -8.01 22.52
CA PRO A 54 -16.26 -8.85 21.76
C PRO A 54 -15.33 -9.65 22.68
N ASP A 55 -14.96 -10.85 22.25
CA ASP A 55 -13.94 -11.65 22.92
C ASP A 55 -12.56 -11.08 22.53
N ASN A 56 -11.98 -10.31 23.45
CA ASN A 56 -10.65 -9.71 23.21
C ASN A 56 -9.56 -10.77 23.35
N THR A 57 -9.15 -11.32 22.23
CA THR A 57 -8.13 -12.37 22.15
C THR A 57 -6.69 -11.84 22.08
N LEU A 58 -6.49 -10.51 21.97
CA LEU A 58 -5.16 -9.94 21.94
C LEU A 58 -4.47 -10.09 23.31
N PRO A 59 -3.32 -10.80 23.38
CA PRO A 59 -2.66 -11.03 24.64
C PRO A 59 -2.11 -9.72 25.23
N PRO A 60 -2.20 -9.52 26.55
CA PRO A 60 -1.57 -8.38 27.21
C PRO A 60 -0.05 -8.44 27.00
N LYS A 61 0.55 -7.29 26.71
CA LYS A 61 2.01 -7.17 26.56
C LYS A 61 2.58 -6.26 27.62
N GLU A 62 3.73 -6.66 28.14
CA GLU A 62 4.50 -5.84 29.07
C GLU A 62 4.99 -4.56 28.37
N ASN A 63 4.94 -3.46 29.11
CA ASN A 63 5.46 -2.15 28.70
C ASN A 63 6.97 -2.10 28.97
N LYS A 64 7.75 -2.82 28.17
CA LYS A 64 9.22 -2.83 28.31
C LYS A 64 9.84 -1.73 27.44
N ILE A 65 10.62 -0.86 28.05
CA ILE A 65 11.48 0.09 27.36
C ILE A 65 12.51 -0.69 26.58
N LYS A 66 12.63 -0.44 25.28
CA LYS A 66 13.51 -1.18 24.38
C LYS A 66 14.81 -0.45 24.04
N ASP A 67 14.81 0.87 24.15
CA ASP A 67 15.94 1.73 23.81
C ASP A 67 16.32 2.61 24.99
N LYS A 68 17.61 2.87 25.16
CA LYS A 68 18.14 3.75 26.23
C LYS A 68 17.67 5.20 26.10
N ASN A 69 17.31 5.65 24.93
CA ASN A 69 16.78 7.00 24.67
C ASN A 69 15.25 7.07 24.81
N GLU A 70 14.59 5.94 25.06
CA GLU A 70 13.15 5.84 25.23
C GLU A 70 12.76 6.29 26.64
N LEU A 71 11.97 7.35 26.73
CA LEU A 71 11.48 7.92 28.00
C LEU A 71 10.27 7.16 28.54
N SER A 72 9.36 6.79 27.65
CA SER A 72 8.19 6.01 28.03
C SER A 72 7.65 5.20 26.86
N ARG A 73 7.04 4.05 27.21
CA ARG A 73 6.31 3.16 26.29
C ARG A 73 5.00 2.73 26.92
N ALA A 74 3.90 2.95 26.22
CA ALA A 74 2.57 2.47 26.60
C ALA A 74 1.99 1.60 25.50
N VAL A 75 1.49 0.43 25.87
CA VAL A 75 0.76 -0.47 24.97
C VAL A 75 -0.66 -0.62 25.49
N SER A 76 -1.64 -0.35 24.64
CA SER A 76 -3.06 -0.44 24.97
C SER A 76 -3.83 -1.22 23.91
N TYR A 77 -4.93 -1.83 24.32
CA TYR A 77 -5.83 -2.58 23.45
C TYR A 77 -7.19 -1.88 23.45
N HIS A 78 -7.78 -1.79 22.28
CA HIS A 78 -9.04 -1.08 22.10
C HIS A 78 -9.95 -1.87 21.17
N ASP A 79 -11.23 -1.78 21.44
CA ASP A 79 -12.25 -2.16 20.48
C ASP A 79 -12.47 -0.98 19.52
N GLY A 80 -12.64 -1.29 18.24
CA GLY A 80 -12.92 -0.25 17.24
C GLY A 80 -14.39 0.18 17.25
N GLN A 81 -14.73 1.10 16.36
CA GLN A 81 -16.09 1.55 16.10
C GLN A 81 -16.64 0.84 14.84
N PRO A 82 -17.39 -0.26 14.99
CA PRO A 82 -17.78 -1.10 13.85
C PRO A 82 -18.63 -0.38 12.80
N VAL A 83 -19.43 0.59 13.22
CA VAL A 83 -20.27 1.38 12.30
C VAL A 83 -19.39 2.14 11.29
N LEU A 84 -18.38 2.87 11.78
CA LEU A 84 -17.45 3.58 10.90
C LEU A 84 -16.69 2.63 9.95
N THR A 85 -16.34 1.45 10.46
CA THR A 85 -15.64 0.44 9.64
C THR A 85 -16.54 -0.14 8.54
N THR A 86 -17.82 -0.43 8.84
CA THR A 86 -18.75 -0.93 7.82
C THR A 86 -19.10 0.14 6.78
N GLU A 87 -19.25 1.39 7.18
CA GLU A 87 -19.44 2.52 6.27
C GLU A 87 -18.23 2.69 5.34
N ALA A 88 -17.01 2.68 5.91
CA ALA A 88 -15.78 2.79 5.13
C ALA A 88 -15.57 1.59 4.20
N LEU A 89 -15.89 0.37 4.65
CA LEU A 89 -15.83 -0.85 3.83
C LEU A 89 -16.80 -0.78 2.65
N ALA A 90 -18.04 -0.39 2.90
CA ALA A 90 -19.05 -0.25 1.85
C ALA A 90 -18.64 0.82 0.82
N LYS A 91 -18.16 1.97 1.30
CA LYS A 91 -17.64 3.04 0.44
C LYS A 91 -16.48 2.55 -0.43
N ALA A 92 -15.48 1.90 0.18
CA ALA A 92 -14.30 1.42 -0.52
C ALA A 92 -14.64 0.33 -1.57
N ILE A 93 -15.62 -0.54 -1.29
CA ILE A 93 -16.12 -1.53 -2.26
C ILE A 93 -16.91 -0.86 -3.39
N ALA A 94 -17.76 0.10 -3.07
CA ALA A 94 -18.57 0.82 -4.06
C ALA A 94 -17.71 1.63 -5.05
N GLU A 95 -16.62 2.25 -4.56
CA GLU A 95 -15.69 3.02 -5.38
C GLU A 95 -14.97 2.17 -6.45
N GLN A 96 -14.84 0.85 -6.24
CA GLN A 96 -14.26 -0.05 -7.24
C GLN A 96 -15.20 -0.38 -8.41
N ASN A 97 -16.50 -0.08 -8.30
CA ASN A 97 -17.52 -0.36 -9.30
C ASN A 97 -17.55 -1.83 -9.78
N TYR A 98 -17.18 -2.77 -8.91
CA TYR A 98 -17.12 -4.20 -9.21
C TYR A 98 -18.51 -4.85 -9.11
N PHE A 99 -19.31 -4.46 -8.11
CA PHE A 99 -20.68 -4.88 -7.92
C PHE A 99 -21.65 -3.82 -8.43
N ASN A 100 -22.83 -4.25 -8.90
CA ASN A 100 -23.85 -3.34 -9.40
C ASN A 100 -24.50 -2.51 -8.28
N GLU A 101 -24.56 -3.10 -7.08
CA GLU A 101 -25.18 -2.46 -5.93
C GLU A 101 -24.47 -2.89 -4.64
N VAL A 102 -24.19 -1.90 -3.78
CA VAL A 102 -23.64 -2.09 -2.43
C VAL A 102 -24.60 -1.47 -1.43
N VAL A 103 -25.22 -2.28 -0.60
CA VAL A 103 -26.20 -1.88 0.42
C VAL A 103 -25.53 -1.93 1.78
N ILE A 104 -25.75 -0.92 2.63
CA ILE A 104 -25.31 -0.94 4.03
C ILE A 104 -26.51 -1.30 4.91
N CYS A 105 -26.33 -2.27 5.81
CA CYS A 105 -27.28 -2.53 6.86
C CYS A 105 -26.92 -1.67 8.08
N ASP A 106 -27.69 -0.61 8.34
CA ASP A 106 -27.44 0.33 9.43
C ASP A 106 -27.63 -0.27 10.84
N SER A 107 -28.26 -1.46 10.90
CA SER A 107 -28.53 -2.13 12.17
C SER A 107 -27.34 -2.97 12.62
N ALA A 108 -26.80 -2.68 13.81
CA ALA A 108 -25.85 -3.56 14.47
C ALA A 108 -26.56 -4.85 14.88
N LEU A 109 -26.31 -5.96 14.19
CA LEU A 109 -27.04 -7.23 14.38
C LEU A 109 -26.90 -7.79 15.81
N ARG A 110 -25.77 -7.47 16.46
CA ARG A 110 -25.40 -7.98 17.80
C ARG A 110 -25.41 -6.91 18.90
N ALA A 111 -26.09 -5.78 18.69
CA ALA A 111 -26.12 -4.68 19.65
C ALA A 111 -26.69 -5.07 21.04
N ARG A 112 -27.46 -6.15 21.12
CA ARG A 112 -28.06 -6.67 22.36
C ARG A 112 -27.36 -7.91 22.92
N ASP A 113 -26.27 -8.34 22.32
CA ASP A 113 -25.50 -9.50 22.75
C ASP A 113 -24.48 -9.10 23.83
N PHE A 114 -24.83 -9.30 25.09
CA PHE A 114 -24.01 -8.95 26.25
C PHE A 114 -23.00 -10.03 26.66
N ARG A 115 -22.92 -11.13 25.93
CA ARG A 115 -21.93 -12.18 26.20
C ARG A 115 -20.88 -12.20 25.10
N PRO A 116 -19.59 -12.30 25.45
CA PRO A 116 -18.53 -12.52 24.48
C PRO A 116 -18.85 -13.80 23.71
N ARG A 117 -18.76 -13.73 22.39
CA ARG A 117 -18.91 -14.90 21.53
C ARG A 117 -18.24 -14.67 20.19
N GLU A 118 -17.89 -15.75 19.54
CA GLU A 118 -17.53 -15.70 18.14
C GLU A 118 -18.76 -15.26 17.33
N SER A 119 -18.63 -14.18 16.60
CA SER A 119 -19.67 -13.67 15.71
C SER A 119 -19.66 -14.50 14.43
N THR A 120 -20.79 -15.19 14.16
CA THR A 120 -21.01 -15.91 12.91
C THR A 120 -22.50 -15.91 12.63
N LEU A 121 -22.88 -15.49 11.43
CA LEU A 121 -24.28 -15.54 11.00
C LEU A 121 -24.69 -16.99 10.74
N SER A 122 -25.84 -17.39 11.26
CA SER A 122 -26.46 -18.65 10.88
C SER A 122 -27.01 -18.60 9.45
N GLN A 123 -27.22 -19.75 8.85
CA GLN A 123 -27.82 -19.84 7.50
C GLN A 123 -29.18 -19.15 7.41
N GLU A 124 -29.99 -19.22 8.47
CA GLU A 124 -31.29 -18.57 8.53
C GLU A 124 -31.16 -17.04 8.57
N GLU A 125 -30.26 -16.50 9.40
CA GLU A 125 -29.98 -15.05 9.42
C GLU A 125 -29.49 -14.56 8.06
N VAL A 126 -28.56 -15.28 7.41
CA VAL A 126 -28.07 -14.93 6.06
C VAL A 126 -29.21 -14.90 5.05
N ARG A 127 -30.08 -15.93 5.06
CA ARG A 127 -31.20 -15.98 4.14
C ARG A 127 -32.20 -14.84 4.37
N THR A 128 -32.55 -14.59 5.63
CA THR A 128 -33.47 -13.50 5.98
C THR A 128 -32.89 -12.12 5.57
N LEU A 129 -31.62 -11.88 5.88
CA LEU A 129 -30.96 -10.62 5.52
C LEU A 129 -30.87 -10.42 4.00
N THR A 130 -30.46 -11.46 3.25
CA THR A 130 -30.36 -11.35 1.77
C THR A 130 -31.74 -11.10 1.14
N GLN A 131 -32.80 -11.75 1.64
CA GLN A 131 -34.16 -11.52 1.17
C GLN A 131 -34.66 -10.12 1.52
N THR A 132 -34.47 -9.68 2.75
CA THR A 132 -34.95 -8.38 3.24
C THR A 132 -34.25 -7.21 2.54
N LEU A 133 -32.94 -7.32 2.37
CA LEU A 133 -32.12 -6.28 1.71
C LEU A 133 -32.12 -6.40 0.18
N GLY A 134 -32.68 -7.50 -0.35
CA GLY A 134 -32.76 -7.74 -1.79
C GLY A 134 -31.38 -7.91 -2.44
N VAL A 135 -30.42 -8.56 -1.76
CA VAL A 135 -29.03 -8.74 -2.23
C VAL A 135 -28.72 -10.23 -2.47
N ASP A 136 -27.64 -10.49 -3.20
CA ASP A 136 -27.26 -11.86 -3.57
C ASP A 136 -26.41 -12.51 -2.47
N PHE A 137 -25.62 -11.71 -1.73
CA PHE A 137 -24.75 -12.22 -0.67
C PHE A 137 -24.39 -11.10 0.34
N ILE A 138 -23.70 -11.49 1.40
CA ILE A 138 -23.36 -10.61 2.52
C ILE A 138 -21.84 -10.63 2.73
N ILE A 139 -21.28 -9.44 2.95
CA ILE A 139 -19.96 -9.22 3.54
C ILE A 139 -20.20 -8.67 4.95
N SER A 140 -19.74 -9.39 5.95
CA SER A 140 -20.01 -9.09 7.36
C SER A 140 -18.73 -8.78 8.10
N LEU A 141 -18.72 -7.64 8.81
CA LEU A 141 -17.68 -7.33 9.80
C LEU A 141 -18.00 -8.10 11.09
N GLU A 142 -17.12 -9.00 11.48
CA GLU A 142 -17.31 -9.91 12.63
C GLU A 142 -16.55 -9.48 13.87
N ASN A 143 -15.36 -8.88 13.69
CA ASN A 143 -14.50 -8.41 14.76
C ASN A 143 -13.69 -7.21 14.32
N LEU A 144 -13.40 -6.33 15.29
CA LEU A 144 -12.55 -5.15 15.06
C LEU A 144 -11.79 -4.85 16.35
N GLN A 145 -10.54 -5.29 16.41
CA GLN A 145 -9.65 -5.05 17.53
C GLN A 145 -8.46 -4.21 17.11
N MET A 146 -7.92 -3.45 18.04
CA MET A 146 -6.79 -2.57 17.83
C MET A 146 -5.78 -2.72 18.95
N LYS A 147 -4.50 -2.56 18.60
CA LYS A 147 -3.40 -2.49 19.53
C LYS A 147 -2.61 -1.23 19.24
N SER A 148 -2.61 -0.28 20.15
CA SER A 148 -1.79 0.92 20.06
C SER A 148 -0.49 0.76 20.84
N THR A 149 0.58 1.34 20.31
CA THR A 149 1.88 1.47 20.98
C THR A 149 2.29 2.93 20.90
N ARG A 150 2.34 3.61 22.05
CA ARG A 150 2.76 5.01 22.16
C ARG A 150 4.14 5.05 22.78
N VAL A 151 5.09 5.69 22.08
CA VAL A 151 6.49 5.79 22.52
C VAL A 151 6.90 7.25 22.53
N PHE A 152 7.63 7.67 23.58
CA PHE A 152 8.28 8.96 23.63
C PHE A 152 9.77 8.75 23.87
N SER A 153 10.59 9.47 23.13
CA SER A 153 12.04 9.40 23.16
C SER A 153 12.64 10.81 23.13
N TYR A 154 13.87 10.92 23.60
CA TYR A 154 14.68 12.11 23.43
C TYR A 154 15.84 11.81 22.49
N ILE A 155 16.07 12.66 21.49
CA ILE A 155 17.13 12.52 20.49
C ILE A 155 18.22 13.55 20.83
N PRO A 156 19.31 13.13 21.50
CA PRO A 156 20.35 14.06 21.96
C PRO A 156 21.03 14.81 20.82
N GLU A 157 21.24 14.15 19.66
CA GLU A 157 21.93 14.71 18.50
C GLU A 157 21.21 15.93 17.91
N TRP A 158 19.90 15.96 18.07
CA TRP A 158 19.03 17.02 17.55
C TRP A 158 18.42 17.89 18.67
N ASN A 159 18.76 17.59 19.93
CA ASN A 159 18.18 18.26 21.12
C ASN A 159 16.65 18.35 21.04
N THR A 160 15.98 17.27 20.65
CA THR A 160 14.54 17.24 20.39
C THR A 160 13.88 16.03 21.02
N TYR A 161 12.60 16.21 21.38
CA TYR A 161 11.73 15.11 21.77
C TYR A 161 11.02 14.57 20.56
N TYR A 162 10.84 13.25 20.54
CA TYR A 162 10.19 12.51 19.47
C TYR A 162 9.11 11.61 20.06
N GLY A 163 7.92 11.65 19.51
CA GLY A 163 6.81 10.81 19.92
C GLY A 163 6.22 10.05 18.75
N THR A 164 5.86 8.81 18.97
CA THR A 164 5.18 7.96 17.98
C THR A 164 3.94 7.32 18.56
N LEU A 165 2.94 7.14 17.73
CA LEU A 165 1.77 6.32 17.98
C LEU A 165 1.60 5.36 16.80
N ASP A 166 1.86 4.08 17.03
CA ASP A 166 1.62 2.99 16.07
C ASP A 166 0.38 2.23 16.50
N THR A 167 -0.65 2.18 15.65
CA THR A 167 -1.89 1.46 15.92
C THR A 167 -2.09 0.37 14.90
N LYS A 168 -1.93 -0.88 15.32
CA LYS A 168 -2.24 -2.09 14.55
C LYS A 168 -3.71 -2.43 14.69
N ILE A 169 -4.35 -2.72 13.57
CA ILE A 169 -5.79 -2.93 13.45
C ILE A 169 -6.03 -4.31 12.87
N TYR A 170 -7.00 -5.04 13.45
CA TYR A 170 -7.27 -6.44 13.13
C TYR A 170 -8.77 -6.63 12.79
N PRO A 171 -9.23 -6.20 11.60
CA PRO A 171 -10.58 -6.49 11.15
C PRO A 171 -10.70 -7.96 10.73
N THR A 172 -11.79 -8.60 11.14
CA THR A 172 -12.22 -9.90 10.64
C THR A 172 -13.51 -9.74 9.85
N VAL A 173 -13.47 -10.13 8.59
CA VAL A 173 -14.61 -10.05 7.67
C VAL A 173 -14.96 -11.47 7.20
N LYS A 174 -16.25 -11.80 7.15
CA LYS A 174 -16.74 -13.06 6.58
C LYS A 174 -17.69 -12.80 5.41
N ILE A 175 -17.64 -13.67 4.42
CA ILE A 175 -18.50 -13.62 3.23
C ILE A 175 -19.48 -14.77 3.29
N TYR A 176 -20.78 -14.46 3.19
CA TYR A 176 -21.87 -15.42 3.31
C TYR A 176 -22.73 -15.47 2.06
N LEU A 177 -23.07 -16.70 1.67
CA LEU A 177 -24.03 -16.99 0.61
C LEU A 177 -25.28 -17.63 1.23
N PRO A 178 -26.52 -17.26 0.81
CA PRO A 178 -27.77 -17.74 1.42
C PRO A 178 -27.97 -19.27 1.33
N GLY A 179 -27.32 -19.92 0.36
CA GLY A 179 -27.38 -21.37 0.17
C GLY A 179 -26.36 -22.17 1.00
N ARG A 180 -25.49 -21.55 1.78
CA ARG A 180 -24.41 -22.21 2.53
C ARG A 180 -24.64 -22.14 4.04
N LYS A 181 -24.30 -23.24 4.72
CA LYS A 181 -24.38 -23.33 6.21
C LYS A 181 -23.23 -22.62 6.91
N SER A 182 -22.09 -22.43 6.23
CA SER A 182 -20.88 -21.80 6.74
C SER A 182 -20.47 -20.64 5.84
N PRO A 183 -19.69 -19.68 6.32
CA PRO A 183 -19.16 -18.63 5.48
C PRO A 183 -18.39 -19.21 4.29
N MET A 184 -18.47 -18.54 3.14
CA MET A 184 -17.70 -18.89 1.97
C MET A 184 -16.21 -18.66 2.21
N VAL A 185 -15.88 -17.53 2.84
CA VAL A 185 -14.53 -17.12 3.18
C VAL A 185 -14.53 -16.37 4.50
N THR A 186 -13.47 -16.56 5.27
CA THR A 186 -13.12 -15.73 6.43
C THR A 186 -11.82 -15.01 6.12
N ILE A 187 -11.83 -13.69 6.18
CA ILE A 187 -10.70 -12.80 5.90
C ILE A 187 -10.24 -12.20 7.22
N ASN A 188 -9.10 -12.66 7.72
CA ASN A 188 -8.40 -12.03 8.81
C ASN A 188 -7.31 -11.14 8.21
N SER A 189 -7.44 -9.85 8.42
CA SER A 189 -6.50 -8.86 7.90
C SER A 189 -5.85 -8.11 9.05
N ASN A 190 -4.71 -7.49 8.79
CA ASN A 190 -4.12 -6.52 9.71
C ASN A 190 -3.33 -5.49 8.91
N ASP A 191 -3.35 -4.29 9.42
CA ASP A 191 -2.52 -3.17 8.94
C ASP A 191 -2.33 -2.18 10.08
N SER A 192 -1.57 -1.12 9.87
CA SER A 192 -1.31 -0.12 10.91
C SER A 192 -1.37 1.30 10.38
N ILE A 193 -1.83 2.21 11.24
CA ILE A 193 -1.66 3.65 11.08
C ILE A 193 -0.56 4.11 12.03
N PHE A 194 0.28 5.00 11.53
CA PHE A 194 1.40 5.54 12.26
C PHE A 194 1.33 7.07 12.28
N TRP A 195 1.48 7.65 13.48
CA TRP A 195 1.64 9.08 13.69
C TRP A 195 2.96 9.34 14.37
N GLU A 196 3.61 10.42 14.00
CA GLU A 196 4.85 10.87 14.62
C GLU A 196 4.86 12.39 14.77
N GLU A 197 5.51 12.85 15.84
CA GLU A 197 5.67 14.27 16.14
C GLU A 197 7.04 14.53 16.76
N TYR A 198 7.55 15.71 16.48
CA TYR A 198 8.80 16.24 17.03
C TYR A 198 8.56 17.56 17.76
N GLY A 199 9.36 17.85 18.78
CA GLY A 199 9.20 19.11 19.50
C GLY A 199 10.26 19.36 20.56
N ASN A 200 10.29 20.60 21.04
CA ASN A 200 11.27 21.06 22.04
C ASN A 200 10.96 20.56 23.48
N THR A 201 9.76 20.05 23.71
CA THR A 201 9.35 19.48 25.01
C THR A 201 8.49 18.24 24.81
N GLU A 202 8.60 17.29 25.73
CA GLU A 202 7.76 16.09 25.73
C GLU A 202 6.26 16.43 25.80
N ALA A 203 5.89 17.42 26.62
CA ALA A 203 4.50 17.85 26.76
C ALA A 203 3.91 18.37 25.45
N PHE A 204 4.69 19.12 24.66
CA PHE A 204 4.28 19.58 23.34
C PHE A 204 4.03 18.40 22.41
N VAL A 205 4.99 17.46 22.29
CA VAL A 205 4.86 16.27 21.44
C VAL A 205 3.63 15.43 21.84
N ARG A 206 3.41 15.25 23.15
CA ARG A 206 2.22 14.52 23.67
C ARG A 206 0.91 15.18 23.24
N SER A 207 0.84 16.51 23.24
CA SER A 207 -0.38 17.25 22.89
C SER A 207 -0.69 17.26 21.40
N ARG A 208 0.31 16.94 20.54
CA ARG A 208 0.16 16.93 19.09
C ARG A 208 -0.21 15.56 18.51
N LEU A 209 0.17 14.49 19.22
CA LEU A 209 -0.28 13.15 18.83
C LEU A 209 -1.78 12.97 19.12
N PRO A 210 -2.50 12.19 18.29
CA PRO A 210 -3.91 11.89 18.50
C PRO A 210 -4.18 11.34 19.91
N ASP A 211 -5.25 11.77 20.54
CA ASP A 211 -5.79 11.11 21.73
C ASP A 211 -6.40 9.75 21.37
N ASP A 212 -6.79 8.97 22.38
CA ASP A 212 -7.34 7.64 22.15
C ASP A 212 -8.66 7.66 21.37
N LYS A 213 -9.50 8.69 21.58
CA LYS A 213 -10.77 8.84 20.88
C LYS A 213 -10.56 9.12 19.39
N GLN A 214 -9.66 10.03 19.06
CA GLN A 214 -9.31 10.35 17.68
C GLN A 214 -8.63 9.15 17.02
N MET A 215 -7.67 8.52 17.69
CA MET A 215 -6.97 7.34 17.21
C MET A 215 -7.94 6.19 16.88
N ILE A 216 -8.87 5.85 17.80
CA ILE A 216 -9.86 4.80 17.59
C ILE A 216 -10.76 5.14 16.39
N ARG A 217 -11.21 6.38 16.25
CA ARG A 217 -12.04 6.82 15.14
C ARG A 217 -11.32 6.64 13.79
N GLU A 218 -10.14 7.25 13.65
CA GLU A 218 -9.39 7.21 12.39
C GLU A 218 -8.95 5.79 12.04
N SER A 219 -8.56 5.00 13.05
CA SER A 219 -8.23 3.58 12.87
C SER A 219 -9.45 2.75 12.45
N SER A 220 -10.64 3.08 12.93
CA SER A 220 -11.88 2.39 12.54
C SER A 220 -12.30 2.71 11.11
N GLU A 221 -12.15 3.95 10.68
CA GLU A 221 -12.36 4.35 9.29
C GLU A 221 -11.37 3.64 8.36
N PHE A 222 -10.09 3.62 8.71
CA PHE A 222 -9.05 2.92 7.93
C PHE A 222 -9.29 1.41 7.86
N ALA A 223 -9.77 0.79 8.95
CA ALA A 223 -10.04 -0.65 9.03
C ALA A 223 -10.96 -1.16 7.90
N GLY A 224 -11.89 -0.33 7.42
CA GLY A 224 -12.80 -0.68 6.31
C GLY A 224 -12.09 -0.91 4.98
N SER A 225 -10.97 -0.24 4.74
CA SER A 225 -10.20 -0.37 3.49
C SER A 225 -9.30 -1.62 3.47
N ILE A 226 -8.87 -2.10 4.65
CA ILE A 226 -7.87 -3.18 4.78
C ILE A 226 -8.27 -4.49 4.06
N PRO A 227 -9.50 -5.02 4.19
CA PRO A 227 -9.87 -6.28 3.55
C PRO A 227 -10.15 -6.15 2.05
N VAL A 228 -10.32 -4.94 1.51
CA VAL A 228 -10.80 -4.72 0.13
C VAL A 228 -9.89 -5.33 -0.91
N SER A 229 -8.57 -5.21 -0.76
CA SER A 229 -7.58 -5.78 -1.68
C SER A 229 -7.60 -7.31 -1.74
N LYS A 230 -8.14 -7.99 -0.73
CA LYS A 230 -8.36 -9.44 -0.74
C LYS A 230 -9.68 -9.81 -1.39
N ILE A 231 -10.67 -8.92 -1.31
CA ILE A 231 -12.03 -9.13 -1.83
C ILE A 231 -12.13 -8.79 -3.30
N LEU A 232 -11.51 -7.68 -3.73
CA LEU A 232 -11.63 -7.13 -5.07
C LEU A 232 -10.27 -6.95 -5.75
N PRO A 233 -10.21 -7.01 -7.09
CA PRO A 233 -9.03 -6.60 -7.83
C PRO A 233 -8.67 -5.15 -7.48
N TYR A 234 -7.39 -4.85 -7.37
CA TYR A 234 -6.93 -3.52 -6.99
C TYR A 234 -5.74 -3.06 -7.84
N TRP A 235 -5.65 -1.75 -8.03
CA TRP A 235 -4.54 -1.14 -8.72
C TRP A 235 -3.33 -1.05 -7.81
N LYS A 236 -2.17 -1.39 -8.36
CA LYS A 236 -0.87 -1.23 -7.70
C LYS A 236 0.07 -0.48 -8.62
N THR A 237 0.77 0.50 -8.05
CA THR A 237 1.81 1.24 -8.74
C THR A 237 3.16 0.57 -8.52
N ALA A 238 3.84 0.21 -9.60
CA ALA A 238 5.24 -0.20 -9.57
C ALA A 238 6.11 0.93 -10.11
N TYR A 239 7.21 1.19 -9.43
CA TYR A 239 8.20 2.13 -9.91
C TYR A 239 9.25 1.38 -10.71
N ARG A 240 9.54 1.90 -11.92
CA ARG A 240 10.58 1.39 -12.81
C ARG A 240 11.54 2.53 -13.14
N TYR A 241 12.73 2.17 -13.54
CA TYR A 241 13.73 3.13 -13.98
C TYR A 241 14.09 2.82 -15.42
N TYR A 242 14.44 3.84 -16.19
CA TYR A 242 14.97 3.67 -17.53
C TYR A 242 16.14 4.63 -17.77
N PHE A 243 17.07 4.20 -18.61
CA PHE A 243 18.25 4.97 -18.92
C PHE A 243 17.93 6.01 -20.01
N ILE A 244 18.25 7.27 -19.72
CA ILE A 244 18.06 8.41 -20.63
C ILE A 244 19.38 8.88 -21.27
N SER A 245 20.51 8.27 -20.91
CA SER A 245 21.84 8.70 -21.36
C SER A 245 22.62 7.55 -21.99
N GLY A 246 23.54 7.88 -22.89
CA GLY A 246 24.42 6.92 -23.57
C GLY A 246 24.66 7.24 -25.04
N SER A 247 23.64 7.74 -25.75
CA SER A 247 23.73 8.18 -27.14
C SER A 247 22.64 9.20 -27.45
N VAL A 248 22.65 9.79 -28.65
CA VAL A 248 21.55 10.67 -29.10
C VAL A 248 20.23 9.88 -29.11
N ALA A 249 20.23 8.67 -29.70
CA ALA A 249 19.05 7.84 -29.77
C ALA A 249 18.45 7.51 -28.38
N MET A 250 19.29 7.34 -27.33
CA MET A 250 18.81 7.12 -25.97
C MET A 250 18.10 8.36 -25.40
N ARG A 251 18.60 9.57 -25.70
CA ARG A 251 17.96 10.82 -25.26
C ARG A 251 16.64 11.09 -25.99
N ASP A 252 16.63 10.85 -27.30
CA ASP A 252 15.44 11.05 -28.12
C ASP A 252 14.35 10.02 -27.75
N ALA A 253 14.73 8.78 -27.44
CA ALA A 253 13.82 7.78 -26.92
C ALA A 253 13.18 8.21 -25.58
N ALA A 254 13.93 8.88 -24.70
CA ALA A 254 13.39 9.39 -23.44
C ALA A 254 12.29 10.44 -23.67
N VAL A 255 12.37 11.25 -24.71
CA VAL A 255 11.31 12.19 -25.10
C VAL A 255 10.06 11.43 -25.49
N TYR A 256 10.17 10.39 -26.32
CA TYR A 256 9.02 9.55 -26.73
C TYR A 256 8.39 8.81 -25.55
N VAL A 257 9.17 8.38 -24.54
CA VAL A 257 8.60 7.80 -23.32
C VAL A 257 7.72 8.79 -22.60
N LYS A 258 8.15 10.06 -22.46
CA LYS A 258 7.36 11.14 -21.83
C LYS A 258 6.07 11.45 -22.59
N GLU A 259 6.07 11.26 -23.89
CA GLU A 259 4.93 11.42 -24.78
C GLU A 259 4.06 10.12 -24.86
N ASN A 260 4.39 9.09 -24.08
CA ASN A 260 3.75 7.78 -24.10
C ASN A 260 3.82 7.03 -25.45
N GLU A 261 4.81 7.41 -26.29
CA GLU A 261 5.04 6.81 -27.59
C GLU A 261 6.11 5.69 -27.54
N TRP A 262 5.81 4.64 -26.79
CA TRP A 262 6.71 3.54 -26.47
C TRP A 262 7.28 2.81 -27.69
N ASP A 263 6.49 2.65 -28.78
CA ASP A 263 6.91 1.98 -30.00
C ASP A 263 7.97 2.77 -30.77
N LYS A 264 7.97 4.10 -30.65
CA LYS A 264 9.02 4.94 -31.19
C LYS A 264 10.28 4.88 -30.34
N ALA A 265 10.10 4.90 -29.01
CA ALA A 265 11.21 4.77 -28.09
C ALA A 265 11.95 3.44 -28.24
N SER A 266 11.25 2.32 -28.40
CA SER A 266 11.84 0.99 -28.55
C SER A 266 12.73 0.90 -29.81
N LYS A 267 12.29 1.44 -30.94
CA LYS A 267 13.09 1.47 -32.17
C LYS A 267 14.41 2.23 -31.99
N LEU A 268 14.39 3.32 -31.24
CA LEU A 268 15.59 4.08 -30.94
C LEU A 268 16.52 3.32 -29.97
N TRP A 269 15.98 2.57 -29.04
CA TRP A 269 16.78 1.71 -28.15
C TRP A 269 17.40 0.53 -28.91
N GLU A 270 16.68 -0.08 -29.85
CA GLU A 270 17.23 -1.10 -30.76
C GLU A 270 18.39 -0.52 -31.59
N GLN A 271 18.19 0.66 -32.21
CA GLN A 271 19.25 1.35 -32.93
C GLN A 271 20.46 1.65 -32.03
N ALA A 272 20.24 2.12 -30.81
CA ALA A 272 21.29 2.38 -29.84
C ALA A 272 22.06 1.12 -29.44
N PHE A 273 21.36 -0.02 -29.32
CA PHE A 273 21.97 -1.31 -29.03
C PHE A 273 22.86 -1.83 -30.15
N GLU A 274 22.36 -1.74 -31.39
CA GLU A 274 23.09 -2.24 -32.58
C GLU A 274 24.28 -1.32 -32.94
N ALA A 275 24.15 0.00 -32.83
CA ALA A 275 25.14 0.99 -33.23
C ALA A 275 26.39 1.03 -32.35
N THR A 276 26.41 0.34 -31.20
CA THR A 276 27.52 0.43 -30.24
C THR A 276 28.20 -0.90 -29.98
N LYS A 277 29.53 -0.84 -29.76
CA LYS A 277 30.33 -1.98 -29.27
C LYS A 277 30.60 -1.85 -27.74
N ASN A 278 30.19 -0.74 -27.11
CA ASN A 278 30.44 -0.47 -25.71
C ASN A 278 29.43 -1.22 -24.85
N ASP A 279 29.90 -2.12 -23.99
CA ASP A 279 29.06 -2.97 -23.15
C ASP A 279 28.13 -2.19 -22.21
N LYS A 280 28.58 -1.06 -21.64
CA LYS A 280 27.76 -0.19 -20.79
C LYS A 280 26.59 0.44 -21.56
N LYS A 281 26.81 0.85 -22.81
CA LYS A 281 25.75 1.39 -23.66
C LYS A 281 24.78 0.28 -24.10
N LYS A 282 25.29 -0.91 -24.43
CA LYS A 282 24.46 -2.09 -24.75
C LYS A 282 23.59 -2.51 -23.57
N MET A 283 24.17 -2.57 -22.36
CA MET A 283 23.44 -2.87 -21.15
C MET A 283 22.25 -1.93 -20.94
N ARG A 284 22.47 -0.62 -21.05
CA ARG A 284 21.43 0.40 -20.87
C ARG A 284 20.30 0.27 -21.91
N ALA A 285 20.63 0.08 -23.16
CA ALA A 285 19.64 -0.09 -24.24
C ALA A 285 18.85 -1.39 -24.07
N ALA A 286 19.51 -2.50 -23.73
CA ALA A 286 18.86 -3.79 -23.47
C ALA A 286 17.92 -3.72 -22.24
N PHE A 287 18.33 -3.02 -21.20
CA PHE A 287 17.49 -2.80 -20.02
C PHE A 287 16.20 -2.04 -20.37
N ASN A 288 16.31 -0.96 -21.15
CA ASN A 288 15.14 -0.20 -21.59
C ASN A 288 14.23 -1.03 -22.53
N LEU A 289 14.79 -1.89 -23.36
CA LEU A 289 14.01 -2.81 -24.21
C LEU A 289 13.27 -3.85 -23.36
N ALA A 290 13.89 -4.36 -22.30
CA ALA A 290 13.20 -5.22 -21.35
C ALA A 290 11.98 -4.52 -20.73
N LEU A 291 12.14 -3.26 -20.29
CA LEU A 291 11.04 -2.45 -19.77
C LEU A 291 9.93 -2.23 -20.81
N TYR A 292 10.30 -1.93 -22.06
CA TYR A 292 9.33 -1.79 -23.15
C TYR A 292 8.46 -3.04 -23.32
N HIS A 293 9.08 -4.21 -23.33
CA HIS A 293 8.35 -5.47 -23.47
C HIS A 293 7.52 -5.82 -22.22
N GLU A 294 7.98 -5.45 -21.02
CA GLU A 294 7.17 -5.52 -19.79
C GLU A 294 5.90 -4.65 -19.93
N MET A 295 6.05 -3.41 -20.44
CA MET A 295 4.92 -2.49 -20.66
C MET A 295 3.91 -2.98 -21.71
N LYS A 296 4.36 -3.83 -22.65
CA LYS A 296 3.53 -4.45 -23.69
C LYS A 296 2.99 -5.83 -23.29
N ASP A 297 3.13 -6.23 -22.04
CA ASP A 297 2.75 -7.55 -21.51
C ASP A 297 3.40 -8.74 -22.29
N SER A 298 4.55 -8.48 -22.90
CA SER A 298 5.35 -9.46 -23.66
C SER A 298 6.45 -10.03 -22.76
N VAL A 299 6.06 -10.81 -21.74
CA VAL A 299 6.93 -11.26 -20.65
C VAL A 299 8.15 -12.04 -21.15
N GLU A 300 7.98 -12.93 -22.13
CA GLU A 300 9.07 -13.74 -22.71
C GLU A 300 10.14 -12.88 -23.39
N GLU A 301 9.74 -11.86 -24.14
CA GLU A 301 10.68 -10.93 -24.77
C GLU A 301 11.33 -10.00 -23.74
N ALA A 302 10.58 -9.57 -22.73
CA ALA A 302 11.11 -8.80 -21.61
C ALA A 302 12.23 -9.58 -20.88
N GLU A 303 12.02 -10.88 -20.61
CA GLU A 303 13.01 -11.75 -19.99
C GLU A 303 14.27 -11.89 -20.86
N LYS A 304 14.13 -12.12 -22.16
CA LYS A 304 15.27 -12.22 -23.07
C LYS A 304 16.13 -10.95 -23.06
N TRP A 305 15.51 -9.78 -23.09
CA TRP A 305 16.23 -8.51 -23.04
C TRP A 305 16.85 -8.22 -21.66
N ALA A 306 16.17 -8.62 -20.58
CA ALA A 306 16.71 -8.51 -19.24
C ALA A 306 17.95 -9.40 -19.04
N ILE A 307 17.95 -10.63 -19.55
CA ILE A 307 19.11 -11.53 -19.55
C ILE A 307 20.28 -10.90 -20.31
N LYS A 308 20.05 -10.34 -21.52
CA LYS A 308 21.08 -9.64 -22.28
C LYS A 308 21.66 -8.46 -21.49
N ALA A 309 20.81 -7.65 -20.86
CA ALA A 309 21.27 -6.53 -20.03
C ALA A 309 22.15 -7.01 -18.87
N GLN A 310 21.75 -8.11 -18.20
CA GLN A 310 22.52 -8.69 -17.11
C GLN A 310 23.88 -9.26 -17.57
N GLU A 311 23.94 -9.88 -18.75
CA GLU A 311 25.20 -10.37 -19.34
C GLU A 311 26.20 -9.23 -19.57
N PHE A 312 25.74 -8.10 -20.11
CA PHE A 312 26.58 -6.92 -20.28
C PHE A 312 26.99 -6.28 -18.95
N ALA A 313 26.10 -6.23 -17.96
CA ALA A 313 26.43 -5.74 -16.62
C ALA A 313 27.55 -6.58 -15.99
N ARG A 314 27.47 -7.92 -16.06
CA ARG A 314 28.51 -8.82 -15.53
C ARG A 314 29.89 -8.66 -16.24
N LYS A 315 29.90 -8.26 -17.51
CA LYS A 315 31.16 -7.95 -18.23
C LYS A 315 31.78 -6.67 -17.71
N ILE A 316 30.97 -5.65 -17.40
CA ILE A 316 31.43 -4.36 -16.87
C ILE A 316 32.03 -4.59 -15.47
N ASP A 317 31.35 -5.28 -14.57
CA ASP A 317 31.81 -5.56 -13.20
C ASP A 317 33.15 -6.33 -13.18
N LYS A 318 33.37 -7.24 -14.14
CA LYS A 318 34.64 -7.96 -14.27
C LYS A 318 35.79 -7.05 -14.72
N ILE A 319 35.51 -6.02 -15.52
CA ILE A 319 36.53 -5.07 -15.97
C ILE A 319 36.90 -4.11 -14.83
N ASP A 320 35.91 -3.66 -14.05
CA ASP A 320 36.13 -2.73 -12.92
C ASP A 320 36.79 -3.43 -11.71
N SER A 321 36.87 -4.78 -11.70
CA SER A 321 37.53 -5.59 -10.63
C SER A 321 38.99 -5.97 -10.98
N LEU A 322 39.50 -5.61 -12.14
CA LEU A 322 40.88 -5.80 -12.60
C LEU A 322 41.66 -4.47 -12.53
#